data_0ee796df7c983a295a29878b6e5da4c2
#
_entry.id   0ee796df7c983a295a29878b6e5da4c2
#
_cell.length_a   1.000
_cell.length_b   1.000
_cell.length_c   1.000
_cell.angle_alpha   90.00
_cell.angle_beta   90.00
_cell.angle_gamma   90.00
#
_symmetry.space_group_name_H-M   'P 1'
#
loop_
_entity.id
_entity.type
_entity.pdbx_description
1 polymer ?
#
loop_
_entity_poly.entity_id
_entity_poly.type
_entity_poly.pdbx_seq_one_letter_code
_entity_poly.pdbx_strand_id
1 'polypeptide(L)'
;LMKTGKFSLFLGGDHSVTIPLHRAFGRYSKEKGLKKIGVIHFDSHADICDTYDSHKWSHACTERRTVEDVITPGDLAYLGLHSYEIEELEYFDAHPEGLVIKAYDVFRDGYLACYKKLEERFKDYDAVYFTLDIDVVDPAFAPGTGTPEAGGLTSREILELTKLLLGNLPIKAMDIVEVSPPLDQENDITSWLALKIIYEVFGCLDR
;
A
#
# COMPACT_ATOMS: atom_id res chain seq x y z
N LEU A 1 -7.97 -14.45 11.06
CA LEU A 1 -8.32 -13.14 11.60
C LEU A 1 -9.44 -12.49 10.79
N MET A 2 -9.33 -12.31 9.49
CA MET A 2 -10.37 -11.65 8.66
C MET A 2 -11.77 -12.27 8.81
N LYS A 3 -11.88 -13.59 9.04
CA LYS A 3 -13.18 -14.27 9.30
C LYS A 3 -13.95 -13.78 10.51
N THR A 4 -13.30 -13.06 11.45
CA THR A 4 -13.98 -12.47 12.59
C THR A 4 -14.88 -11.29 12.24
N GLY A 5 -14.77 -10.75 11.02
CA GLY A 5 -15.46 -9.54 10.59
C GLY A 5 -14.91 -8.23 11.19
N LYS A 6 -13.82 -8.32 11.96
CA LYS A 6 -13.12 -7.16 12.51
C LYS A 6 -12.08 -6.66 11.53
N PHE A 7 -11.76 -5.38 11.60
CA PHE A 7 -10.61 -4.82 10.89
C PHE A 7 -9.33 -5.56 11.31
N SER A 8 -8.49 -5.85 10.33
CA SER A 8 -7.23 -6.58 10.57
C SER A 8 -6.05 -5.70 10.17
N LEU A 9 -5.23 -5.33 11.14
CA LEU A 9 -3.94 -4.67 10.92
C LEU A 9 -2.82 -5.70 11.08
N PHE A 10 -1.95 -5.78 10.08
CA PHE A 10 -0.77 -6.63 10.11
C PHE A 10 0.48 -5.75 10.14
N LEU A 11 1.47 -6.17 10.92
CA LEU A 11 2.78 -5.54 10.94
C LEU A 11 3.75 -6.56 10.34
N GLY A 12 4.31 -6.21 9.22
CA GLY A 12 5.09 -7.14 8.43
C GLY A 12 6.59 -7.04 8.63
N GLY A 13 7.29 -7.88 7.90
CA GLY A 13 8.71 -7.79 7.57
C GLY A 13 8.87 -7.04 6.26
N ASP A 14 9.50 -7.67 5.26
CA ASP A 14 9.55 -7.18 3.89
C ASP A 14 8.18 -7.28 3.20
N HIS A 15 8.03 -6.64 2.03
CA HIS A 15 6.73 -6.57 1.35
C HIS A 15 6.21 -7.94 0.88
N SER A 16 7.04 -8.98 0.80
CA SER A 16 6.60 -10.32 0.40
C SER A 16 5.56 -10.94 1.35
N VAL A 17 5.50 -10.49 2.63
CA VAL A 17 4.49 -10.97 3.59
C VAL A 17 3.07 -10.61 3.14
N THR A 18 2.90 -9.59 2.31
CA THR A 18 1.61 -9.14 1.78
C THR A 18 1.04 -10.12 0.75
N ILE A 19 1.86 -10.90 0.05
CA ILE A 19 1.39 -11.92 -0.90
C ILE A 19 0.38 -12.89 -0.25
N PRO A 20 0.70 -13.60 0.86
CA PRO A 20 -0.28 -14.46 1.52
C PRO A 20 -1.43 -13.68 2.18
N LEU A 21 -1.23 -12.42 2.57
CA LEU A 21 -2.29 -11.59 3.14
C LEU A 21 -3.33 -11.21 2.08
N HIS A 22 -2.93 -10.78 0.88
CA HIS A 22 -3.81 -10.51 -0.25
C HIS A 22 -4.57 -11.76 -0.69
N ARG A 23 -3.92 -12.92 -0.75
CA ARG A 23 -4.60 -14.20 -1.01
C ARG A 23 -5.63 -14.56 0.06
N ALA A 24 -5.32 -14.28 1.34
CA ALA A 24 -6.26 -14.48 2.43
C ALA A 24 -7.46 -13.51 2.32
N PHE A 25 -7.23 -12.26 1.92
CA PHE A 25 -8.27 -11.27 1.65
C PHE A 25 -9.17 -11.69 0.49
N GLY A 26 -8.61 -12.17 -0.62
CA GLY A 26 -9.38 -12.70 -1.75
C GLY A 26 -10.26 -13.90 -1.34
N ARG A 27 -9.72 -14.85 -0.58
CA ARG A 27 -10.51 -15.98 -0.04
C ARG A 27 -11.64 -15.53 0.89
N TYR A 28 -11.34 -14.61 1.82
CA TYR A 28 -12.34 -14.03 2.70
C TYR A 28 -13.46 -13.35 1.91
N SER A 29 -13.11 -12.53 0.93
CA SER A 29 -14.06 -11.80 0.10
C SER A 29 -14.98 -12.76 -0.67
N LYS A 30 -14.42 -13.82 -1.24
CA LYS A 30 -15.18 -14.88 -1.91
C LYS A 30 -16.14 -15.60 -0.95
N GLU A 31 -15.67 -15.97 0.26
CA GLU A 31 -16.50 -16.61 1.28
C GLU A 31 -17.67 -15.71 1.75
N LYS A 32 -17.46 -14.39 1.75
CA LYS A 32 -18.49 -13.39 2.12
C LYS A 32 -19.39 -12.96 0.95
N GLY A 33 -19.12 -13.43 -0.26
CA GLY A 33 -19.87 -13.06 -1.46
C GLY A 33 -19.63 -11.62 -1.92
N LEU A 34 -18.51 -11.00 -1.52
CA LEU A 34 -18.09 -9.68 -1.98
C LEU A 34 -17.67 -9.79 -3.45
N LYS A 35 -18.16 -8.88 -4.29
CA LYS A 35 -17.98 -8.96 -5.75
C LYS A 35 -16.93 -7.98 -6.25
N LYS A 36 -16.89 -6.78 -5.67
CA LYS A 36 -16.01 -5.70 -6.09
C LYS A 36 -15.00 -5.44 -4.99
N ILE A 37 -13.81 -6.01 -5.14
CA ILE A 37 -12.72 -5.90 -4.18
C ILE A 37 -11.50 -5.27 -4.86
N GLY A 38 -10.71 -4.52 -4.12
CA GLY A 38 -9.53 -3.85 -4.66
C GLY A 38 -8.40 -3.76 -3.66
N VAL A 39 -7.27 -3.27 -4.16
CA VAL A 39 -6.05 -3.02 -3.39
C VAL A 39 -5.59 -1.59 -3.62
N ILE A 40 -5.23 -0.92 -2.55
CA ILE A 40 -4.50 0.35 -2.57
C ILE A 40 -3.10 0.09 -2.04
N HIS A 41 -2.10 0.38 -2.85
CA HIS A 41 -0.69 0.15 -2.60
C HIS A 41 0.04 1.49 -2.47
N PHE A 42 0.54 1.80 -1.28
CA PHE A 42 1.38 2.96 -1.01
C PHE A 42 2.82 2.51 -0.89
N ASP A 43 3.66 3.00 -1.79
CA ASP A 43 5.04 2.53 -1.95
C ASP A 43 5.82 3.48 -2.85
N SER A 44 7.13 3.52 -2.72
CA SER A 44 8.02 4.12 -3.70
C SER A 44 8.19 3.24 -4.95
N HIS A 45 8.00 1.91 -4.81
CA HIS A 45 8.14 0.87 -5.83
C HIS A 45 6.78 0.32 -6.28
N ALA A 46 6.73 -0.35 -7.43
CA ALA A 46 5.48 -0.92 -7.91
C ALA A 46 5.28 -2.39 -7.50
N ASP A 47 6.36 -3.10 -7.17
CA ASP A 47 6.34 -4.51 -6.72
C ASP A 47 5.58 -5.45 -7.66
N ILE A 48 5.64 -5.16 -8.99
CA ILE A 48 4.88 -5.87 -10.01
C ILE A 48 5.76 -6.67 -10.98
N CYS A 49 7.03 -6.86 -10.65
CA CYS A 49 7.93 -7.73 -11.39
C CYS A 49 7.42 -9.18 -11.41
N ASP A 50 7.61 -9.89 -12.53
CA ASP A 50 7.27 -11.33 -12.57
C ASP A 50 8.22 -12.15 -11.69
N THR A 51 9.51 -11.82 -11.72
CA THR A 51 10.53 -12.41 -10.87
C THR A 51 11.53 -11.33 -10.43
N TYR A 52 12.06 -11.45 -9.24
CA TYR A 52 13.16 -10.64 -8.74
C TYR A 52 14.19 -11.57 -8.09
N ASP A 53 15.48 -11.42 -8.42
CA ASP A 53 16.56 -12.34 -8.01
C ASP A 53 16.21 -13.83 -8.25
N SER A 54 15.55 -14.13 -9.38
CA SER A 54 15.07 -15.47 -9.77
C SER A 54 13.97 -16.04 -8.86
N HIS A 55 13.32 -15.22 -8.04
CA HIS A 55 12.22 -15.61 -7.16
C HIS A 55 10.91 -14.91 -7.53
N LYS A 56 9.83 -15.69 -7.56
CA LYS A 56 8.45 -15.18 -7.76
C LYS A 56 7.78 -14.65 -6.49
N TRP A 57 8.36 -14.97 -5.34
CA TRP A 57 7.82 -14.65 -4.02
C TRP A 57 8.66 -13.60 -3.30
N SER A 58 9.31 -12.75 -4.07
CA SER A 58 10.06 -11.60 -3.58
C SER A 58 9.13 -10.44 -3.24
N HIS A 59 9.61 -9.51 -2.39
CA HIS A 59 8.97 -8.24 -2.12
C HIS A 59 8.61 -7.50 -3.43
N ALA A 60 9.53 -7.40 -4.39
CA ALA A 60 9.31 -6.75 -5.69
C ALA A 60 8.28 -7.45 -6.61
N CYS A 61 7.66 -8.54 -6.18
CA CYS A 61 6.67 -9.30 -6.95
C CYS A 61 5.28 -9.36 -6.29
N THR A 62 5.07 -8.58 -5.23
CA THR A 62 3.87 -8.64 -4.39
C THR A 62 2.61 -8.37 -5.20
N GLU A 63 2.57 -7.27 -5.94
CA GLU A 63 1.38 -6.90 -6.70
C GLU A 63 1.23 -7.73 -7.98
N ARG A 64 2.31 -8.27 -8.52
CA ARG A 64 2.21 -9.26 -9.59
C ARG A 64 1.43 -10.48 -9.17
N ARG A 65 1.70 -11.01 -7.98
CA ARG A 65 0.96 -12.16 -7.42
C ARG A 65 -0.48 -11.78 -7.07
N THR A 66 -0.70 -10.54 -6.69
CA THR A 66 -2.04 -10.01 -6.37
C THR A 66 -2.93 -9.95 -7.60
N VAL A 67 -2.45 -9.43 -8.72
CA VAL A 67 -3.25 -9.36 -9.97
C VAL A 67 -3.41 -10.72 -10.65
N GLU A 68 -2.53 -11.67 -10.40
CA GLU A 68 -2.69 -13.04 -10.89
C GLU A 68 -3.74 -13.85 -10.12
N ASP A 69 -3.84 -13.63 -8.79
CA ASP A 69 -4.55 -14.54 -7.90
C ASP A 69 -5.81 -13.94 -7.26
N VAL A 70 -5.91 -12.60 -7.16
CA VAL A 70 -6.87 -11.96 -6.24
C VAL A 70 -7.78 -10.94 -6.93
N ILE A 71 -7.22 -10.02 -7.68
CA ILE A 71 -7.94 -8.91 -8.33
C ILE A 71 -7.54 -8.78 -9.79
N THR A 72 -8.20 -7.87 -10.53
CA THR A 72 -7.75 -7.48 -11.87
C THR A 72 -6.86 -6.24 -11.80
N PRO A 73 -6.03 -5.94 -12.83
CA PRO A 73 -5.21 -4.72 -12.84
C PRO A 73 -6.02 -3.43 -12.63
N GLY A 74 -7.27 -3.37 -13.10
CA GLY A 74 -8.16 -2.23 -12.89
C GLY A 74 -8.63 -2.02 -11.45
N ASP A 75 -8.48 -3.03 -10.59
CA ASP A 75 -8.84 -2.99 -9.16
C ASP A 75 -7.64 -2.67 -8.26
N LEU A 76 -6.47 -2.39 -8.85
CA LEU A 76 -5.24 -1.98 -8.18
C LEU A 76 -5.00 -0.48 -8.36
N ALA A 77 -4.67 0.20 -7.27
CA ALA A 77 -4.24 1.58 -7.30
C ALA A 77 -2.95 1.78 -6.52
N TYR A 78 -2.06 2.53 -7.11
CA TYR A 78 -0.80 2.95 -6.50
C TYR A 78 -0.84 4.42 -6.10
N LEU A 79 -0.18 4.74 -4.99
CA LEU A 79 0.14 6.11 -4.62
C LEU A 79 1.55 6.18 -4.04
N GLY A 80 2.33 7.10 -4.58
CA GLY A 80 3.68 7.39 -4.11
C GLY A 80 4.79 6.88 -5.01
N LEU A 81 4.47 6.17 -6.10
CA LEU A 81 5.49 5.59 -6.98
C LEU A 81 6.47 6.66 -7.50
N HIS A 82 7.76 6.38 -7.39
CA HIS A 82 8.83 7.21 -7.96
C HIS A 82 10.13 6.46 -8.25
N SER A 83 10.14 5.13 -8.05
CA SER A 83 11.21 4.22 -8.46
C SER A 83 10.62 3.08 -9.28
N TYR A 84 11.23 2.72 -10.40
CA TYR A 84 10.65 1.76 -11.34
C TYR A 84 11.72 0.89 -11.99
N GLU A 85 11.41 -0.39 -12.10
CA GLU A 85 12.09 -1.28 -13.05
C GLU A 85 11.49 -1.12 -14.48
N ILE A 86 12.27 -1.44 -15.51
CA ILE A 86 11.79 -1.33 -16.91
C ILE A 86 10.57 -2.23 -17.13
N GLU A 87 10.58 -3.44 -16.58
CA GLU A 87 9.49 -4.41 -16.67
C GLU A 87 8.17 -3.85 -16.08
N GLU A 88 8.25 -3.07 -15.03
CA GLU A 88 7.10 -2.44 -14.38
C GLU A 88 6.48 -1.34 -15.25
N LEU A 89 7.31 -0.56 -15.93
CA LEU A 89 6.81 0.44 -16.90
C LEU A 89 6.11 -0.25 -18.08
N GLU A 90 6.67 -1.34 -18.60
CA GLU A 90 6.04 -2.15 -19.65
C GLU A 90 4.70 -2.74 -19.17
N TYR A 91 4.62 -3.16 -17.90
CA TYR A 91 3.38 -3.65 -17.30
C TYR A 91 2.31 -2.54 -17.25
N PHE A 92 2.64 -1.33 -16.81
CA PHE A 92 1.69 -0.22 -16.77
C PHE A 92 1.21 0.20 -18.16
N ASP A 93 2.09 0.19 -19.15
CA ASP A 93 1.72 0.47 -20.55
C ASP A 93 0.74 -0.57 -21.10
N ALA A 94 0.89 -1.83 -20.70
CA ALA A 94 -0.01 -2.92 -21.06
C ALA A 94 -1.33 -2.93 -20.30
N HIS A 95 -1.38 -2.30 -19.12
CA HIS A 95 -2.54 -2.28 -18.21
C HIS A 95 -2.93 -0.86 -17.78
N PRO A 96 -3.36 0.01 -18.74
CA PRO A 96 -3.69 1.41 -18.46
C PRO A 96 -4.96 1.59 -17.61
N GLU A 97 -5.72 0.51 -17.35
CA GLU A 97 -6.88 0.52 -16.46
C GLU A 97 -6.52 0.65 -14.98
N GLY A 98 -5.29 0.33 -14.58
CA GLY A 98 -4.75 0.55 -13.24
C GLY A 98 -4.64 2.04 -12.90
N LEU A 99 -4.82 2.40 -11.65
CA LEU A 99 -4.65 3.78 -11.20
C LEU A 99 -3.25 4.00 -10.63
N VAL A 100 -2.44 4.81 -11.29
CA VAL A 100 -1.09 5.16 -10.81
C VAL A 100 -1.05 6.64 -10.44
N ILE A 101 -0.74 6.92 -9.17
CA ILE A 101 -0.53 8.27 -8.63
C ILE A 101 0.92 8.34 -8.14
N LYS A 102 1.75 9.11 -8.84
CA LYS A 102 3.18 9.24 -8.52
C LYS A 102 3.41 10.15 -7.31
N ALA A 103 4.54 10.01 -6.62
CA ALA A 103 4.94 10.94 -5.57
C ALA A 103 4.98 12.39 -6.10
N TYR A 104 5.42 12.58 -7.35
CA TYR A 104 5.40 13.89 -8.00
C TYR A 104 3.99 14.47 -8.15
N ASP A 105 2.96 13.63 -8.37
CA ASP A 105 1.57 14.11 -8.43
C ASP A 105 1.10 14.61 -7.06
N VAL A 106 1.52 13.93 -5.97
CA VAL A 106 1.22 14.39 -4.61
C VAL A 106 1.87 15.75 -4.33
N PHE A 107 3.12 15.93 -4.74
CA PHE A 107 3.84 17.21 -4.63
C PHE A 107 3.17 18.32 -5.48
N ARG A 108 2.80 18.03 -6.73
CA ARG A 108 2.25 19.02 -7.66
C ARG A 108 0.81 19.41 -7.34
N ASP A 109 -0.05 18.42 -7.08
CA ASP A 109 -1.50 18.60 -6.98
C ASP A 109 -1.99 18.65 -5.53
N GLY A 110 -1.16 18.20 -4.58
CA GLY A 110 -1.49 18.03 -3.18
C GLY A 110 -2.19 16.71 -2.86
N TYR A 111 -1.97 16.21 -1.65
CA TYR A 111 -2.47 14.91 -1.20
C TYR A 111 -4.02 14.79 -1.25
N LEU A 112 -4.76 15.89 -1.05
CA LEU A 112 -6.22 15.87 -1.12
C LEU A 112 -6.74 15.60 -2.53
N ALA A 113 -6.10 16.18 -3.57
CA ALA A 113 -6.48 15.91 -4.96
C ALA A 113 -6.17 14.46 -5.34
N CYS A 114 -5.05 13.93 -4.87
CA CYS A 114 -4.68 12.52 -5.07
C CYS A 114 -5.64 11.57 -4.34
N TYR A 115 -6.00 11.88 -3.09
CA TYR A 115 -7.02 11.13 -2.35
C TYR A 115 -8.36 11.10 -3.10
N LYS A 116 -8.80 12.21 -3.70
CA LYS A 116 -10.07 12.25 -4.48
C LYS A 116 -10.08 11.27 -5.66
N LYS A 117 -8.95 11.02 -6.30
CA LYS A 117 -8.82 10.00 -7.35
C LYS A 117 -9.04 8.59 -6.79
N LEU A 118 -8.46 8.29 -5.60
CA LEU A 118 -8.67 7.02 -4.90
C LEU A 118 -10.12 6.87 -4.43
N GLU A 119 -10.70 7.93 -3.84
CA GLU A 119 -12.10 7.94 -3.41
C GLU A 119 -13.05 7.66 -4.57
N GLU A 120 -12.89 8.34 -5.70
CA GLU A 120 -13.72 8.11 -6.89
C GLU A 120 -13.60 6.68 -7.41
N ARG A 121 -12.41 6.08 -7.36
CA ARG A 121 -12.17 4.70 -7.77
C ARG A 121 -12.84 3.69 -6.84
N PHE A 122 -12.71 3.87 -5.51
CA PHE A 122 -13.00 2.81 -4.53
C PHE A 122 -14.25 3.03 -3.68
N LYS A 123 -14.94 4.18 -3.74
CA LYS A 123 -16.13 4.47 -2.92
C LYS A 123 -17.26 3.43 -3.04
N ASP A 124 -17.39 2.79 -4.21
CA ASP A 124 -18.44 1.80 -4.51
C ASP A 124 -17.91 0.35 -4.48
N TYR A 125 -16.76 0.10 -3.87
CA TYR A 125 -16.24 -1.25 -3.67
C TYR A 125 -16.83 -1.89 -2.42
N ASP A 126 -16.96 -3.22 -2.41
CA ASP A 126 -17.44 -3.98 -1.25
C ASP A 126 -16.37 -4.07 -0.16
N ALA A 127 -15.11 -4.17 -0.57
CA ALA A 127 -13.96 -4.21 0.32
C ALA A 127 -12.67 -3.79 -0.40
N VAL A 128 -11.80 -3.13 0.33
CA VAL A 128 -10.46 -2.74 -0.14
C VAL A 128 -9.43 -3.19 0.90
N TYR A 129 -8.30 -3.70 0.41
CA TYR A 129 -7.10 -3.92 1.19
C TYR A 129 -6.16 -2.72 1.01
N PHE A 130 -5.56 -2.25 2.09
CA PHE A 130 -4.57 -1.17 2.04
C PHE A 130 -3.22 -1.71 2.48
N THR A 131 -2.24 -1.75 1.59
CA THR A 131 -0.84 -2.05 1.93
C THR A 131 -0.04 -0.77 1.94
N LEU A 132 0.78 -0.60 2.97
CA LEU A 132 1.62 0.56 3.18
C LEU A 132 3.06 0.12 3.40
N ASP A 133 3.88 0.32 2.36
CA ASP A 133 5.32 0.31 2.49
C ASP A 133 5.79 1.62 3.10
N ILE A 134 6.64 1.56 4.12
CA ILE A 134 7.10 2.76 4.81
C ILE A 134 8.02 3.61 3.92
N ASP A 135 8.62 3.03 2.88
CA ASP A 135 9.53 3.73 1.98
C ASP A 135 8.82 4.69 1.00
N VAL A 136 7.47 4.65 0.92
CA VAL A 136 6.68 5.71 0.26
C VAL A 136 6.96 7.09 0.87
N VAL A 137 7.44 7.11 2.11
CA VAL A 137 7.78 8.32 2.86
C VAL A 137 9.25 8.67 2.59
N ASP A 138 9.50 9.95 2.27
CA ASP A 138 10.85 10.45 2.02
C ASP A 138 11.81 10.09 3.17
N PRO A 139 13.04 9.65 2.88
CA PRO A 139 14.05 9.29 3.90
C PRO A 139 14.39 10.39 4.90
N ALA A 140 14.03 11.65 4.61
CA ALA A 140 14.12 12.74 5.60
C ALA A 140 13.19 12.52 6.81
N PHE A 141 12.13 11.70 6.67
CA PHE A 141 11.14 11.39 7.69
C PHE A 141 11.12 9.91 8.09
N ALA A 142 11.50 9.00 7.18
CA ALA A 142 11.49 7.56 7.39
C ALA A 142 12.73 6.88 6.77
N PRO A 143 13.93 7.09 7.32
CA PRO A 143 15.16 6.50 6.76
C PRO A 143 15.34 5.00 7.06
N GLY A 144 14.60 4.43 8.02
CA GLY A 144 14.75 3.06 8.52
C GLY A 144 14.01 2.03 7.69
N THR A 145 14.36 1.91 6.41
CA THR A 145 13.84 0.93 5.46
C THR A 145 14.97 0.33 4.61
N GLY A 146 14.69 -0.77 3.90
CA GLY A 146 15.68 -1.48 3.08
C GLY A 146 16.08 -0.73 1.82
N THR A 147 15.13 -0.08 1.16
CA THR A 147 15.27 0.57 -0.16
C THR A 147 14.76 2.02 -0.11
N PRO A 148 15.42 2.91 0.65
CA PRO A 148 14.95 4.29 0.77
C PRO A 148 15.14 5.06 -0.54
N GLU A 149 14.07 5.72 -1.01
CA GLU A 149 14.07 6.53 -2.24
C GLU A 149 13.75 7.99 -1.94
N ALA A 150 14.59 8.91 -2.43
CA ALA A 150 14.39 10.34 -2.23
C ALA A 150 13.25 10.89 -3.10
N GLY A 151 12.46 11.82 -2.57
CA GLY A 151 11.34 12.44 -3.28
C GLY A 151 9.99 11.82 -2.97
N GLY A 152 9.91 11.06 -1.87
CA GLY A 152 8.70 10.48 -1.32
C GLY A 152 7.78 11.49 -0.62
N LEU A 153 6.76 10.97 0.06
CA LEU A 153 5.78 11.74 0.82
C LEU A 153 6.37 12.27 2.13
N THR A 154 5.82 13.36 2.61
CA THR A 154 6.11 13.83 3.98
C THR A 154 5.36 12.98 5.01
N SER A 155 5.86 13.00 6.26
CA SER A 155 5.18 12.36 7.39
C SER A 155 3.75 12.91 7.60
N ARG A 156 3.48 14.19 7.28
CA ARG A 156 2.13 14.75 7.38
C ARG A 156 1.20 14.20 6.31
N GLU A 157 1.65 14.11 5.08
CA GLU A 157 0.83 13.61 3.97
C GLU A 157 0.42 12.15 4.18
N ILE A 158 1.34 11.28 4.61
CA ILE A 158 1.00 9.87 4.87
C ILE A 158 -0.01 9.72 6.00
N LEU A 159 0.10 10.49 7.08
CA LEU A 159 -0.85 10.46 8.20
C LEU A 159 -2.25 10.94 7.77
N GLU A 160 -2.34 12.02 7.00
CA GLU A 160 -3.63 12.53 6.52
C GLU A 160 -4.27 11.59 5.49
N LEU A 161 -3.49 11.05 4.54
CA LEU A 161 -3.98 10.06 3.57
C LEU A 161 -4.51 8.80 4.25
N THR A 162 -3.78 8.26 5.23
CA THR A 162 -4.21 7.10 6.01
C THR A 162 -5.57 7.35 6.69
N LYS A 163 -5.75 8.51 7.33
CA LYS A 163 -7.03 8.87 7.97
C LYS A 163 -8.16 9.00 6.95
N LEU A 164 -7.91 9.64 5.82
CA LEU A 164 -8.91 9.81 4.77
C LEU A 164 -9.36 8.47 4.19
N LEU A 165 -8.41 7.57 3.90
CA LEU A 165 -8.72 6.23 3.37
C LEU A 165 -9.57 5.43 4.36
N LEU A 166 -9.11 5.31 5.62
CA LEU A 166 -9.79 4.53 6.64
C LEU A 166 -11.15 5.11 7.06
N GLY A 167 -11.28 6.43 7.00
CA GLY A 167 -12.52 7.12 7.38
C GLY A 167 -13.61 7.10 6.32
N ASN A 168 -13.27 6.92 5.04
CA ASN A 168 -14.22 7.13 3.95
C ASN A 168 -14.31 5.97 2.94
N LEU A 169 -13.36 5.05 2.92
CA LEU A 169 -13.35 3.92 2.02
C LEU A 169 -13.61 2.60 2.77
N PRO A 170 -14.11 1.57 2.08
CA PRO A 170 -14.43 0.28 2.69
C PRO A 170 -13.17 -0.57 2.97
N ILE A 171 -12.17 0.02 3.63
CA ILE A 171 -10.94 -0.70 3.99
C ILE A 171 -11.27 -1.76 5.05
N LYS A 172 -10.97 -3.03 4.76
CA LYS A 172 -11.24 -4.18 5.65
C LYS A 172 -10.00 -4.73 6.33
N ALA A 173 -8.86 -4.53 5.70
CA ALA A 173 -7.57 -4.95 6.23
C ALA A 173 -6.47 -4.00 5.75
N MET A 174 -5.40 -3.94 6.51
CA MET A 174 -4.23 -3.14 6.21
C MET A 174 -2.97 -3.85 6.69
N ASP A 175 -1.86 -3.63 6.02
CA ASP A 175 -0.54 -3.90 6.58
C ASP A 175 0.37 -2.66 6.53
N ILE A 176 1.42 -2.72 7.33
CA ILE A 176 2.56 -1.80 7.32
C ILE A 176 3.81 -2.66 7.22
N VAL A 177 4.61 -2.44 6.18
CA VAL A 177 5.77 -3.27 5.83
C VAL A 177 7.04 -2.43 5.68
N GLU A 178 8.16 -3.11 5.51
CA GLU A 178 9.51 -2.58 5.23
C GLU A 178 10.08 -1.66 6.33
N VAL A 179 9.46 -1.58 7.51
CA VAL A 179 10.09 -0.92 8.65
C VAL A 179 11.25 -1.77 9.14
N SER A 180 12.47 -1.24 9.04
CA SER A 180 13.69 -1.91 9.43
C SER A 180 14.40 -1.18 10.58
N PRO A 181 14.08 -1.50 11.85
CA PRO A 181 14.72 -0.84 13.00
C PRO A 181 16.25 -0.86 13.00
N PRO A 182 16.92 -1.95 12.50
CA PRO A 182 18.38 -1.95 12.43
C PRO A 182 18.99 -0.92 11.45
N LEU A 183 18.18 -0.41 10.49
CA LEU A 183 18.58 0.61 9.52
C LEU A 183 18.11 1.99 9.93
N ASP A 184 17.28 2.11 10.97
CA ASP A 184 16.77 3.37 11.47
C ASP A 184 17.87 4.20 12.17
N GLN A 185 17.63 5.48 12.34
CA GLN A 185 18.53 6.33 13.10
C GLN A 185 18.49 5.99 14.59
N GLU A 186 19.49 6.44 15.36
CA GLU A 186 19.59 6.19 16.81
C GLU A 186 18.33 6.61 17.61
N ASN A 187 17.49 7.48 17.05
CA ASN A 187 16.25 7.95 17.65
C ASN A 187 14.99 7.20 17.18
N ASP A 188 15.15 6.12 16.39
CA ASP A 188 14.04 5.28 15.91
C ASP A 188 12.92 6.04 15.18
N ILE A 189 13.27 7.07 14.39
CA ILE A 189 12.29 8.01 13.83
C ILE A 189 11.29 7.32 12.89
N THR A 190 11.72 6.33 12.10
CA THR A 190 10.84 5.55 11.22
C THR A 190 9.88 4.69 12.03
N SER A 191 10.38 4.03 13.06
CA SER A 191 9.59 3.22 13.99
C SER A 191 8.53 4.08 14.72
N TRP A 192 8.87 5.31 15.12
CA TRP A 192 7.94 6.27 15.70
C TRP A 192 6.88 6.73 14.70
N LEU A 193 7.24 6.92 13.42
CA LEU A 193 6.26 7.24 12.38
C LEU A 193 5.29 6.08 12.16
N ALA A 194 5.80 4.85 12.05
CA ALA A 194 4.97 3.66 11.92
C ALA A 194 4.01 3.51 13.10
N LEU A 195 4.49 3.71 14.34
CA LEU A 195 3.65 3.73 15.53
C LEU A 195 2.58 4.84 15.48
N LYS A 196 2.93 6.02 14.97
CA LYS A 196 1.96 7.11 14.80
C LYS A 196 0.89 6.77 13.77
N ILE A 197 1.24 6.12 12.67
CA ILE A 197 0.28 5.60 11.68
C ILE A 197 -0.68 4.61 12.36
N ILE A 198 -0.19 3.67 13.18
CA ILE A 198 -1.00 2.72 13.94
C ILE A 198 -1.99 3.44 14.86
N TYR A 199 -1.59 4.52 15.52
CA TYR A 199 -2.51 5.32 16.35
C TYR A 199 -3.60 5.99 15.52
N GLU A 200 -3.29 6.51 14.32
CA GLU A 200 -4.32 7.05 13.43
C GLU A 200 -5.30 5.96 12.96
N VAL A 201 -4.80 4.74 12.68
CA VAL A 201 -5.65 3.58 12.36
C VAL A 201 -6.64 3.32 13.49
N PHE A 202 -6.17 3.18 14.74
CA PHE A 202 -7.05 2.94 15.88
C PHE A 202 -8.05 4.08 16.09
N GLY A 203 -7.62 5.34 15.97
CA GLY A 203 -8.50 6.49 16.08
C GLY A 203 -9.60 6.56 15.00
N CYS A 204 -9.40 5.93 13.84
CA CYS A 204 -10.42 5.81 12.80
C CYS A 204 -11.42 4.67 13.08
N LEU A 205 -11.00 3.61 13.76
CA LEU A 205 -11.84 2.44 14.04
C LEU A 205 -12.81 2.63 15.21
N ASP A 206 -12.53 3.57 16.10
CA ASP A 206 -13.34 3.88 17.29
C ASP A 206 -14.52 4.85 17.01
N ARG A 207 -14.82 5.16 15.73
CA ARG A 207 -15.84 6.14 15.32
C ARG A 207 -17.12 5.50 14.83
#